data_c17d3fcf852749b30b41353eb4ba5c6f
#
_entry.id   c17d3fcf852749b30b41353eb4ba5c6f
#
_cell.length_a   1.000
_cell.length_b   1.000
_cell.length_c   1.000
_cell.angle_alpha   90.00
_cell.angle_beta   90.00
_cell.angle_gamma   90.00
#
_symmetry.space_group_name_H-M   'P 1'
#
loop_
_entity.id
_entity.type
_entity.pdbx_description
1 polymer ?
#
loop_
_entity_poly.entity_id
_entity_poly.type
_entity_poly.pdbx_seq_one_letter_code
_entity_poly.pdbx_strand_id
1 'polypeptide(L)'
;MSAEASPANLSAKAAGRLPVALDAMGGDHGLTPNVDGAVQAARSGVSVLLVGDRVKLHAELGKHEGSSRLPIEVVDAPDVIGMEEHASDVRSRTGASINVCTRLVKEGRAAAADSMGHSGATMASALLTLGRIKGVDRPAILAHLPAQGGFNTLLDAGANADVKSRLPR
;
A
#
# COMPACT_ATOMS: atom_id res chain seq x y z
N MET A 1 -26.03 -11.88 2.88
CA MET A 1 -26.14 -10.41 2.96
C MET A 1 -25.14 -9.86 1.93
N SER A 2 -25.64 -9.43 0.78
CA SER A 2 -24.81 -8.85 -0.29
C SER A 2 -24.35 -7.47 0.15
N ALA A 3 -23.03 -7.27 0.21
CA ALA A 3 -22.46 -5.94 0.48
C ALA A 3 -22.83 -5.04 -0.71
N GLU A 4 -23.67 -4.06 -0.49
CA GLU A 4 -23.95 -2.99 -1.46
C GLU A 4 -22.63 -2.27 -1.78
N ALA A 5 -22.28 -2.22 -3.04
CA ALA A 5 -21.10 -1.50 -3.50
C ALA A 5 -21.27 0.00 -3.21
N SER A 6 -20.32 0.59 -2.49
CA SER A 6 -20.28 2.03 -2.25
C SER A 6 -20.30 2.80 -3.57
N PRO A 7 -21.01 3.94 -3.66
CA PRO A 7 -21.06 4.76 -4.87
C PRO A 7 -19.67 5.21 -5.39
N ALA A 8 -18.67 5.31 -4.52
CA ALA A 8 -17.28 5.58 -4.90
C ALA A 8 -16.67 4.44 -5.73
N ASN A 9 -17.00 3.18 -5.39
CA ASN A 9 -16.52 2.00 -6.11
C ASN A 9 -17.12 1.91 -7.53
N LEU A 10 -18.36 2.38 -7.70
CA LEU A 10 -19.01 2.46 -9.00
C LEU A 10 -18.39 3.53 -9.92
N SER A 11 -17.97 4.67 -9.35
CA SER A 11 -17.34 5.76 -10.11
C SER A 11 -15.93 5.38 -10.60
N ALA A 12 -15.10 4.76 -9.75
CA ALA A 12 -13.76 4.30 -10.11
C ALA A 12 -13.78 3.20 -11.18
N LYS A 13 -14.74 2.28 -11.07
CA LYS A 13 -14.95 1.20 -12.03
C LYS A 13 -15.44 1.73 -13.39
N ALA A 14 -16.23 2.80 -13.40
CA ALA A 14 -16.69 3.45 -14.61
C ALA A 14 -15.55 4.18 -15.35
N ALA A 15 -14.51 4.66 -14.66
CA ALA A 15 -13.33 5.29 -15.24
C ALA A 15 -12.26 4.29 -15.73
N GLY A 16 -12.45 2.98 -15.53
CA GLY A 16 -11.50 1.93 -15.94
C GLY A 16 -10.19 1.90 -15.15
N ARG A 17 -10.08 2.65 -14.05
CA ARG A 17 -8.90 2.69 -13.18
C ARG A 17 -9.20 2.01 -11.85
N LEU A 18 -8.37 1.01 -11.48
CA LEU A 18 -8.44 0.39 -10.16
C LEU A 18 -7.91 1.35 -9.09
N PRO A 19 -8.46 1.30 -7.86
CA PRO A 19 -7.96 2.08 -6.74
C PRO A 19 -6.54 1.66 -6.31
N VAL A 20 -5.88 2.51 -5.53
CA VAL A 20 -4.65 2.17 -4.80
C VAL A 20 -5.04 1.73 -3.39
N ALA A 21 -4.51 0.60 -2.93
CA ALA A 21 -4.65 0.15 -1.55
C ALA A 21 -3.56 0.80 -0.70
N LEU A 22 -3.96 1.67 0.24
CA LEU A 22 -3.05 2.37 1.15
C LEU A 22 -3.11 1.74 2.54
N ASP A 23 -1.97 1.25 3.02
CA ASP A 23 -1.76 0.87 4.42
C ASP A 23 -1.74 2.12 5.29
N ALA A 24 -2.87 2.42 5.92
CA ALA A 24 -3.02 3.62 6.72
C ALA A 24 -2.43 3.48 8.14
N MET A 25 -2.04 2.27 8.54
CA MET A 25 -1.58 2.00 9.90
C MET A 25 -0.06 2.05 10.03
N GLY A 26 0.67 1.95 8.91
CA GLY A 26 2.13 1.95 8.90
C GLY A 26 2.75 3.34 9.03
N GLY A 27 4.05 3.36 9.38
CA GLY A 27 4.89 4.57 9.44
C GLY A 27 5.10 5.14 10.82
N ASP A 28 6.14 5.99 10.94
CA ASP A 28 6.62 6.55 12.22
C ASP A 28 5.65 7.56 12.85
N HIS A 29 4.82 8.20 12.03
CA HIS A 29 3.91 9.27 12.45
C HIS A 29 2.45 8.80 12.56
N GLY A 30 2.21 7.51 12.38
CA GLY A 30 0.89 6.88 12.56
C GLY A 30 -0.15 7.26 11.51
N LEU A 31 -1.40 7.19 11.93
CA LEU A 31 -2.57 7.22 11.06
C LEU A 31 -2.81 8.56 10.36
N THR A 32 -2.65 9.68 11.08
CA THR A 32 -3.10 11.02 10.61
C THR A 32 -2.46 11.42 9.28
N PRO A 33 -1.11 11.41 9.09
CA PRO A 33 -0.54 11.81 7.80
C PRO A 33 -0.91 10.88 6.64
N ASN A 34 -1.16 9.60 6.91
CA ASN A 34 -1.59 8.66 5.89
C ASN A 34 -3.03 8.98 5.40
N VAL A 35 -3.93 9.34 6.33
CA VAL A 35 -5.28 9.76 5.99
C VAL A 35 -5.28 11.11 5.27
N ASP A 36 -4.45 12.06 5.72
CA ASP A 36 -4.26 13.36 5.05
C ASP A 36 -3.83 13.16 3.59
N GLY A 37 -2.83 12.30 3.36
CA GLY A 37 -2.35 11.96 2.03
C GLY A 37 -3.42 11.28 1.17
N ALA A 38 -4.18 10.34 1.74
CA ALA A 38 -5.31 9.69 1.06
C ALA A 38 -6.38 10.69 0.62
N VAL A 39 -6.73 11.64 1.48
CA VAL A 39 -7.71 12.70 1.18
C VAL A 39 -7.20 13.61 0.06
N GLN A 40 -5.93 14.00 0.10
CA GLN A 40 -5.32 14.82 -0.96
C GLN A 40 -5.29 14.08 -2.31
N ALA A 41 -4.89 12.81 -2.31
CA ALA A 41 -4.89 11.97 -3.50
C ALA A 41 -6.31 11.80 -4.06
N ALA A 42 -7.28 11.56 -3.20
CA ALA A 42 -8.68 11.41 -3.60
C ALA A 42 -9.28 12.70 -4.19
N ARG A 43 -8.93 13.87 -3.64
CA ARG A 43 -9.29 15.18 -4.21
C ARG A 43 -8.66 15.41 -5.59
N SER A 44 -7.52 14.77 -5.86
CA SER A 44 -6.85 14.80 -7.18
C SER A 44 -7.39 13.73 -8.14
N GLY A 45 -8.44 12.98 -7.76
CA GLY A 45 -9.11 12.00 -8.61
C GLY A 45 -8.55 10.57 -8.52
N VAL A 46 -7.69 10.28 -7.53
CA VAL A 46 -7.21 8.92 -7.27
C VAL A 46 -8.22 8.22 -6.37
N SER A 47 -8.68 7.02 -6.76
CA SER A 47 -9.50 6.18 -5.89
C SER A 47 -8.61 5.42 -4.91
N VAL A 48 -9.00 5.38 -3.63
CA VAL A 48 -8.19 4.81 -2.55
C VAL A 48 -8.99 3.76 -1.77
N LEU A 49 -8.40 2.57 -1.58
CA LEU A 49 -8.81 1.63 -0.55
C LEU A 49 -7.95 1.90 0.68
N LEU A 50 -8.53 2.56 1.67
CA LEU A 50 -7.83 2.95 2.91
C LEU A 50 -7.91 1.78 3.91
N VAL A 51 -6.79 1.10 4.12
CA VAL A 51 -6.72 -0.15 4.86
C VAL A 51 -6.21 0.09 6.28
N GLY A 52 -6.98 -0.34 7.28
CA GLY A 52 -6.61 -0.19 8.69
C GLY A 52 -7.79 -0.36 9.64
N ASP A 53 -7.61 0.07 10.90
CA ASP A 53 -8.66 0.07 11.91
C ASP A 53 -9.82 0.96 11.49
N ARG A 54 -10.93 0.33 11.17
CA ARG A 54 -12.13 0.99 10.64
C ARG A 54 -12.61 2.14 11.52
N VAL A 55 -12.61 1.96 12.84
CA VAL A 55 -13.12 2.97 13.78
C VAL A 55 -12.23 4.21 13.77
N LYS A 56 -10.91 3.98 13.85
CA LYS A 56 -9.92 5.06 13.82
C LYS A 56 -9.91 5.77 12.48
N LEU A 57 -10.01 5.03 11.37
CA LEU A 57 -10.04 5.59 10.02
C LEU A 57 -11.27 6.50 9.81
N HIS A 58 -12.46 6.05 10.23
CA HIS A 58 -13.65 6.90 10.12
C HIS A 58 -13.59 8.14 11.01
N ALA A 59 -13.01 8.02 12.21
CA ALA A 59 -12.83 9.17 13.09
C ALA A 59 -11.86 10.20 12.47
N GLU A 60 -10.78 9.74 11.84
CA GLU A 60 -9.80 10.62 11.19
C GLU A 60 -10.37 11.25 9.91
N LEU A 61 -11.00 10.46 9.04
CA LEU A 61 -11.68 10.97 7.84
C LEU A 61 -12.76 12.01 8.18
N GLY A 62 -13.44 11.87 9.32
CA GLY A 62 -14.45 12.81 9.78
C GLY A 62 -13.92 14.22 10.09
N LYS A 63 -12.61 14.39 10.27
CA LYS A 63 -11.97 15.70 10.46
C LYS A 63 -11.81 16.47 9.14
N HIS A 64 -11.95 15.79 7.99
CA HIS A 64 -11.80 16.39 6.68
C HIS A 64 -13.16 16.73 6.07
N GLU A 65 -13.39 18.01 5.84
CA GLU A 65 -14.63 18.48 5.21
C GLU A 65 -14.82 17.85 3.82
N GLY A 66 -16.01 17.32 3.58
CA GLY A 66 -16.38 16.70 2.32
C GLY A 66 -15.78 15.32 2.06
N SER A 67 -15.07 14.70 3.02
CA SER A 67 -14.43 13.38 2.87
C SER A 67 -15.41 12.29 2.45
N SER A 68 -16.67 12.35 2.88
CA SER A 68 -17.70 11.38 2.52
C SER A 68 -18.07 11.34 1.02
N ARG A 69 -17.67 12.36 0.26
CA ARG A 69 -17.90 12.45 -1.19
C ARG A 69 -16.67 12.02 -2.00
N LEU A 70 -15.55 11.78 -1.33
CA LEU A 70 -14.31 11.39 -1.99
C LEU A 70 -14.32 9.90 -2.35
N PRO A 71 -13.60 9.49 -3.40
CA PRO A 71 -13.49 8.09 -3.81
C PRO A 71 -12.55 7.30 -2.85
N ILE A 72 -12.91 7.27 -1.57
CA ILE A 72 -12.20 6.54 -0.51
C ILE A 72 -13.13 5.46 0.04
N GLU A 73 -12.68 4.22 0.01
CA GLU A 73 -13.34 3.07 0.66
C GLU A 73 -12.47 2.58 1.81
N VAL A 74 -13.06 2.40 3.00
CA VAL A 74 -12.36 1.88 4.17
C VAL A 74 -12.44 0.37 4.20
N VAL A 75 -11.27 -0.29 4.22
CA VAL A 75 -11.12 -1.73 4.36
C VAL A 75 -10.59 -2.04 5.76
N ASP A 76 -11.33 -2.85 6.52
CA ASP A 76 -10.99 -3.15 7.91
C ASP A 76 -9.80 -4.10 8.01
N ALA A 77 -8.75 -3.66 8.71
CA ALA A 77 -7.54 -4.41 9.03
C ALA A 77 -6.85 -3.76 10.25
N PRO A 78 -7.34 -4.02 11.47
CA PRO A 78 -6.86 -3.33 12.68
C PRO A 78 -5.46 -3.76 13.12
N ASP A 79 -4.97 -4.90 12.60
CA ASP A 79 -3.64 -5.41 12.91
C ASP A 79 -2.58 -4.70 12.06
N VAL A 80 -1.41 -4.41 12.66
CA VAL A 80 -0.31 -3.68 12.01
C VAL A 80 1.03 -4.29 12.40
N ILE A 81 1.95 -4.37 11.45
CA ILE A 81 3.35 -4.73 11.72
C ILE A 81 4.11 -3.44 11.98
N GLY A 82 4.52 -3.26 13.23
CA GLY A 82 5.23 -2.07 13.67
C GLY A 82 6.67 -1.99 13.13
N MET A 83 7.26 -0.80 13.19
CA MET A 83 8.61 -0.53 12.68
C MET A 83 9.70 -1.33 13.40
N GLU A 84 9.46 -1.69 14.70
CA GLU A 84 10.40 -2.45 15.54
C GLU A 84 10.17 -3.98 15.48
N GLU A 85 9.13 -4.43 14.78
CA GLU A 85 8.80 -5.86 14.65
C GLU A 85 9.59 -6.51 13.51
N HIS A 86 9.57 -7.83 13.46
CA HIS A 86 10.28 -8.56 12.40
C HIS A 86 9.49 -8.60 11.10
N ALA A 87 10.16 -8.36 9.97
CA ALA A 87 9.55 -8.47 8.65
C ALA A 87 8.95 -9.88 8.37
N SER A 88 9.46 -10.92 9.05
CA SER A 88 8.95 -12.30 8.94
C SER A 88 7.53 -12.48 9.51
N ASP A 89 7.08 -11.56 10.37
CA ASP A 89 5.79 -11.66 11.08
C ASP A 89 4.59 -11.56 10.11
N VAL A 90 4.82 -11.02 8.91
CA VAL A 90 3.84 -11.07 7.80
C VAL A 90 3.33 -12.48 7.51
N ARG A 91 4.10 -13.53 7.82
CA ARG A 91 3.70 -14.92 7.56
C ARG A 91 2.58 -15.40 8.48
N SER A 92 2.64 -15.00 9.74
CA SER A 92 1.68 -15.41 10.78
C SER A 92 0.51 -14.44 10.91
N ARG A 93 0.74 -13.15 10.64
CA ARG A 93 -0.23 -12.07 10.83
C ARG A 93 -0.94 -11.72 9.52
N THR A 94 -1.68 -12.67 8.96
CA THR A 94 -2.36 -12.53 7.67
C THR A 94 -3.41 -11.42 7.62
N GLY A 95 -3.88 -10.95 8.78
CA GLY A 95 -4.80 -9.83 8.95
C GLY A 95 -4.13 -8.45 9.04
N ALA A 96 -2.79 -8.39 9.09
CA ALA A 96 -2.08 -7.11 9.15
C ALA A 96 -2.38 -6.25 7.92
N SER A 97 -2.49 -4.93 8.11
CA SER A 97 -2.90 -3.96 7.10
C SER A 97 -2.11 -4.08 5.79
N ILE A 98 -0.78 -4.23 5.87
CA ILE A 98 0.07 -4.43 4.68
C ILE A 98 -0.24 -5.73 3.94
N ASN A 99 -0.56 -6.83 4.64
CA ASN A 99 -0.95 -8.10 4.04
C ASN A 99 -2.32 -7.99 3.36
N VAL A 100 -3.23 -7.22 3.95
CA VAL A 100 -4.53 -6.93 3.34
C VAL A 100 -4.33 -6.10 2.07
N CYS A 101 -3.49 -5.07 2.07
CA CYS A 101 -3.17 -4.26 0.90
C CYS A 101 -2.63 -5.11 -0.26
N THR A 102 -1.64 -5.95 -0.02
CA THR A 102 -1.05 -6.81 -1.05
C THR A 102 -2.04 -7.86 -1.56
N ARG A 103 -2.93 -8.38 -0.69
CA ARG A 103 -4.00 -9.29 -1.09
C ARG A 103 -5.04 -8.62 -2.00
N LEU A 104 -5.42 -7.37 -1.73
CA LEU A 104 -6.32 -6.60 -2.61
C LEU A 104 -5.75 -6.44 -4.02
N VAL A 105 -4.43 -6.28 -4.14
CA VAL A 105 -3.75 -6.25 -5.45
C VAL A 105 -3.82 -7.63 -6.12
N LYS A 106 -3.52 -8.70 -5.40
CA LYS A 106 -3.60 -10.07 -5.93
C LYS A 106 -4.99 -10.44 -6.43
N GLU A 107 -6.02 -9.98 -5.73
CA GLU A 107 -7.43 -10.19 -6.07
C GLU A 107 -7.92 -9.30 -7.23
N GLY A 108 -7.08 -8.42 -7.75
CA GLY A 108 -7.45 -7.47 -8.81
C GLY A 108 -8.43 -6.38 -8.35
N ARG A 109 -8.52 -6.13 -7.04
CA ARG A 109 -9.34 -5.07 -6.44
C ARG A 109 -8.60 -3.75 -6.32
N ALA A 110 -7.27 -3.79 -6.32
CA ALA A 110 -6.41 -2.62 -6.34
C ALA A 110 -5.36 -2.73 -7.44
N ALA A 111 -4.94 -1.60 -7.99
CA ALA A 111 -3.87 -1.50 -8.99
C ALA A 111 -2.49 -1.62 -8.36
N ALA A 112 -2.33 -1.12 -7.13
CA ALA A 112 -1.09 -1.10 -6.38
C ALA A 112 -1.39 -1.12 -4.88
N ALA A 113 -0.39 -1.53 -4.08
CA ALA A 113 -0.34 -1.36 -2.64
C ALA A 113 0.72 -0.32 -2.30
N ASP A 114 0.38 0.58 -1.37
CA ASP A 114 1.26 1.62 -0.86
C ASP A 114 1.33 1.55 0.67
N SER A 115 2.50 1.75 1.26
CA SER A 115 2.69 1.72 2.70
C SER A 115 3.87 2.60 3.11
N MET A 116 3.68 3.41 4.13
CA MET A 116 4.73 4.18 4.81
C MET A 116 5.35 3.40 5.98
N GLY A 117 4.99 2.12 6.12
CA GLY A 117 5.43 1.25 7.19
C GLY A 117 6.79 0.59 6.94
N HIS A 118 7.01 -0.52 7.67
CA HIS A 118 8.25 -1.28 7.65
C HIS A 118 8.58 -1.84 6.25
N SER A 119 9.62 -1.30 5.59
CA SER A 119 10.01 -1.66 4.21
C SER A 119 10.24 -3.17 4.01
N GLY A 120 10.86 -3.83 5.00
CA GLY A 120 11.08 -5.27 4.98
C GLY A 120 9.77 -6.06 5.04
N ALA A 121 8.80 -5.62 5.85
CA ALA A 121 7.47 -6.25 5.93
C ALA A 121 6.69 -6.05 4.63
N THR A 122 6.75 -4.85 4.05
CA THR A 122 6.14 -4.55 2.74
C THR A 122 6.69 -5.46 1.64
N MET A 123 8.01 -5.59 1.55
CA MET A 123 8.66 -6.46 0.58
C MET A 123 8.32 -7.94 0.83
N ALA A 124 8.36 -8.39 2.09
CA ALA A 124 8.03 -9.77 2.43
C ALA A 124 6.56 -10.10 2.15
N SER A 125 5.63 -9.20 2.46
CA SER A 125 4.21 -9.33 2.15
C SER A 125 3.99 -9.43 0.63
N ALA A 126 4.60 -8.54 -0.14
CA ALA A 126 4.52 -8.58 -1.61
C ALA A 126 5.08 -9.88 -2.17
N LEU A 127 6.25 -10.33 -1.70
CA LEU A 127 6.88 -11.57 -2.14
C LEU A 127 6.02 -12.80 -1.86
N LEU A 128 5.42 -12.89 -0.67
CA LEU A 128 4.60 -14.03 -0.26
C LEU A 128 3.24 -14.04 -0.95
N THR A 129 2.67 -12.87 -1.20
CA THR A 129 1.32 -12.72 -1.75
C THR A 129 1.30 -12.68 -3.27
N LEU A 130 2.13 -11.83 -3.88
CA LEU A 130 2.17 -11.62 -5.34
C LEU A 130 3.15 -12.57 -6.03
N GLY A 131 4.19 -12.99 -5.31
CA GLY A 131 5.27 -13.81 -5.86
C GLY A 131 6.33 -12.96 -6.56
N ARG A 132 7.23 -13.65 -7.27
CA ARG A 132 8.34 -13.05 -8.03
C ARG A 132 8.02 -13.00 -9.51
N ILE A 133 8.54 -11.99 -10.19
CA ILE A 133 8.56 -11.96 -11.65
C ILE A 133 9.40 -13.14 -12.15
N LYS A 134 8.92 -13.83 -13.19
CA LYS A 134 9.62 -14.98 -13.77
C LYS A 134 11.04 -14.56 -14.23
N GLY A 135 12.04 -15.30 -13.77
CA GLY A 135 13.46 -15.03 -14.06
C GLY A 135 14.13 -14.06 -13.07
N VAL A 136 13.40 -13.52 -12.10
CA VAL A 136 13.96 -12.68 -11.01
C VAL A 136 14.20 -13.55 -9.79
N ASP A 137 15.45 -13.72 -9.37
CA ASP A 137 15.82 -14.56 -8.22
C ASP A 137 15.44 -13.94 -6.88
N ARG A 138 15.63 -12.62 -6.74
CA ARG A 138 15.34 -11.84 -5.54
C ARG A 138 14.65 -10.53 -5.87
N PRO A 139 13.66 -10.11 -5.09
CA PRO A 139 13.10 -8.77 -5.21
C PRO A 139 14.14 -7.73 -4.78
N ALA A 140 14.02 -6.53 -5.31
CA ALA A 140 14.88 -5.40 -4.99
C ALA A 140 14.04 -4.14 -4.80
N ILE A 141 14.50 -3.23 -3.96
CA ILE A 141 13.88 -1.92 -3.77
C ILE A 141 14.49 -0.94 -4.77
N LEU A 142 13.62 -0.34 -5.58
CA LEU A 142 14.02 0.71 -6.51
C LEU A 142 13.74 2.07 -5.87
N ALA A 143 14.74 2.97 -5.92
CA ALA A 143 14.59 4.34 -5.48
C ALA A 143 14.92 5.32 -6.61
N HIS A 144 14.14 6.39 -6.73
CA HIS A 144 14.44 7.52 -7.59
C HIS A 144 15.12 8.62 -6.78
N LEU A 145 16.36 8.90 -7.10
CA LEU A 145 17.16 9.96 -6.47
C LEU A 145 17.14 11.21 -7.35
N PRO A 146 16.82 12.40 -6.80
CA PRO A 146 16.87 13.64 -7.57
C PRO A 146 18.26 13.88 -8.17
N ALA A 147 18.29 14.29 -9.43
CA ALA A 147 19.52 14.63 -10.14
C ALA A 147 19.29 15.85 -11.03
N GLN A 148 20.37 16.50 -11.45
CA GLN A 148 20.27 17.63 -12.36
C GLN A 148 19.63 17.20 -13.70
N GLY A 149 18.50 17.78 -14.04
CA GLY A 149 17.75 17.47 -15.25
C GLY A 149 16.82 16.26 -15.17
N GLY A 150 16.60 15.67 -13.94
CA GLY A 150 15.70 14.54 -13.77
C GLY A 150 15.93 13.74 -12.50
N PHE A 151 16.11 12.45 -12.63
CA PHE A 151 16.39 11.54 -11.51
C PHE A 151 17.34 10.39 -11.94
N ASN A 152 18.09 9.89 -10.98
CA ASN A 152 18.82 8.63 -11.11
C ASN A 152 18.02 7.50 -10.45
N THR A 153 18.02 6.33 -11.05
CA THR A 153 17.40 5.15 -10.47
C THR A 153 18.46 4.31 -9.76
N LEU A 154 18.29 4.14 -8.46
CA LEU A 154 19.09 3.23 -7.64
C LEU A 154 18.35 1.90 -7.49
N LEU A 155 19.04 0.80 -7.77
CA LEU A 155 18.58 -0.57 -7.55
C LEU A 155 19.78 -1.37 -7.01
N ASP A 156 19.79 -1.89 -5.85
CA ASP A 156 18.80 -2.08 -4.81
C ASP A 156 19.00 -1.06 -3.67
N ALA A 157 17.93 -0.47 -3.17
CA ALA A 157 18.00 0.49 -2.07
C ALA A 157 17.79 -0.20 -0.70
N GLY A 158 18.63 -1.18 -0.37
CA GLY A 158 18.72 -1.78 0.97
C GLY A 158 17.86 -3.03 1.20
N ALA A 159 17.24 -3.63 0.16
CA ALA A 159 16.50 -4.88 0.32
C ALA A 159 17.42 -6.10 0.53
N ASN A 160 18.62 -6.07 -0.02
CA ASN A 160 19.59 -7.16 0.04
C ASN A 160 20.92 -6.64 0.60
N ALA A 161 21.49 -7.37 1.57
CA ALA A 161 22.78 -7.01 2.17
C ALA A 161 23.97 -7.27 1.23
N ASP A 162 23.84 -8.25 0.32
CA ASP A 162 24.87 -8.61 -0.67
C ASP A 162 24.24 -8.77 -2.05
N VAL A 163 24.57 -7.85 -2.94
CA VAL A 163 24.04 -7.80 -4.31
C VAL A 163 25.06 -8.36 -5.27
N LYS A 164 24.75 -9.48 -5.91
CA LYS A 164 25.56 -10.05 -6.99
C LYS A 164 24.94 -9.71 -8.33
N SER A 165 25.67 -8.96 -9.17
CA SER A 165 25.29 -8.76 -10.57
C SER A 165 25.38 -10.12 -11.30
N ARG A 166 24.25 -10.65 -11.75
CA ARG A 166 24.22 -11.74 -12.73
C ARG A 166 23.91 -11.13 -14.09
N LEU A 167 24.92 -10.98 -14.91
CA LEU A 167 24.72 -10.74 -16.33
C LEU A 167 24.01 -11.97 -16.91
N PRO A 168 22.93 -11.81 -17.69
CA PRO A 168 22.37 -12.93 -18.45
C PRO A 168 23.45 -13.45 -19.40
N ARG A 169 23.65 -14.77 -19.39
CA ARG A 169 24.47 -15.47 -20.41
C ARG A 169 23.69 -15.56 -21.70
#